data_14a31890c22ec11881fc7fb2c24aa02a
#
_entry.id   14a31890c22ec11881fc7fb2c24aa02a
#
_cell.length_a   1.000
_cell.length_b   1.000
_cell.length_c   1.000
_cell.angle_alpha   90.00
_cell.angle_beta   90.00
_cell.angle_gamma   90.00
#
_symmetry.space_group_name_H-M   'P 1'
#
loop_
_entity.id
_entity.type
_entity.pdbx_description
1 polymer ?
#
loop_
_entity_poly.entity_id
_entity_poly.type
_entity_poly.pdbx_seq_one_letter_code
_entity_poly.pdbx_strand_id
1 'polypeptide(L)'
;SSIDTVEYIKYTSDPECDSIVNNIHLVVAKPIYDTLSRQTCGDTIMYEGKVFTNNYKDTVIYPSAAGCDSLIRYIDFRFVETIVDTLPTKYGCDSVICDLDNKVYKDDKTQHTIMVKVGETEQGCPIFNVQPLVVLHDTTTKDAVSGCEFAEYNGDVYYRDTTIQLNLKRK
;
A
#
# COMPACT_ATOMS: atom_id res chain seq x y z
N SER A 1 -25.40 34.88 -14.75
CA SER A 1 -26.12 35.92 -15.51
C SER A 1 -27.14 36.59 -14.62
N SER A 2 -27.28 37.88 -14.71
CA SER A 2 -28.30 38.68 -14.02
C SER A 2 -29.26 39.22 -15.05
N ILE A 3 -30.51 39.35 -14.69
CA ILE A 3 -31.57 39.98 -15.48
C ILE A 3 -32.26 40.96 -14.57
N ASP A 4 -32.36 42.23 -15.04
CA ASP A 4 -33.14 43.25 -14.37
C ASP A 4 -34.54 43.33 -15.03
N THR A 5 -35.54 43.23 -14.20
CA THR A 5 -36.95 43.35 -14.63
C THR A 5 -37.60 44.44 -13.84
N VAL A 6 -38.38 45.26 -14.52
CA VAL A 6 -39.17 46.34 -13.91
C VAL A 6 -40.64 46.02 -14.06
N GLU A 7 -41.36 45.95 -12.97
CA GLU A 7 -42.80 45.76 -12.95
C GLU A 7 -43.49 47.09 -12.56
N TYR A 8 -44.53 47.46 -13.29
CA TYR A 8 -45.29 48.66 -13.09
C TYR A 8 -46.74 48.32 -12.70
N ILE A 9 -47.21 48.85 -11.63
CA ILE A 9 -48.62 48.80 -11.24
C ILE A 9 -49.20 50.21 -11.39
N LYS A 10 -50.15 50.35 -12.32
CA LYS A 10 -50.77 51.64 -12.65
C LYS A 10 -51.98 51.96 -11.80
N TYR A 11 -52.26 53.26 -11.56
CA TYR A 11 -53.52 53.69 -10.97
C TYR A 11 -54.66 53.38 -11.93
N THR A 12 -55.80 52.92 -11.35
CA THR A 12 -57.06 52.70 -12.13
C THR A 12 -57.71 54.01 -12.53
N SER A 13 -57.44 55.10 -11.80
CA SER A 13 -57.99 56.43 -12.05
C SER A 13 -57.12 57.26 -13.00
N ASP A 14 -55.87 56.94 -13.19
CA ASP A 14 -54.96 57.60 -14.14
C ASP A 14 -53.96 56.60 -14.65
N PRO A 15 -54.17 56.00 -15.86
CA PRO A 15 -53.33 54.99 -16.43
C PRO A 15 -51.97 55.52 -16.94
N GLU A 16 -51.72 56.81 -16.92
CA GLU A 16 -50.46 57.42 -17.28
C GLU A 16 -49.48 57.52 -16.08
N CYS A 17 -50.02 57.41 -14.83
CA CYS A 17 -49.24 57.41 -13.65
C CYS A 17 -49.01 56.01 -13.11
N ASP A 18 -47.74 55.67 -12.78
CA ASP A 18 -47.40 54.43 -12.09
C ASP A 18 -47.64 54.57 -10.59
N SER A 19 -48.38 53.64 -10.00
CA SER A 19 -48.65 53.61 -8.57
C SER A 19 -47.47 53.04 -7.80
N ILE A 20 -46.91 51.98 -8.31
CA ILE A 20 -45.79 51.24 -7.74
C ILE A 20 -44.85 50.83 -8.87
N VAL A 21 -43.59 51.04 -8.69
CA VAL A 21 -42.52 50.56 -9.57
C VAL A 21 -41.67 49.58 -8.78
N ASN A 22 -41.73 48.31 -9.17
CA ASN A 22 -40.93 47.25 -8.60
C ASN A 22 -39.69 47.00 -9.47
N ASN A 23 -38.51 47.32 -8.97
CA ASN A 23 -37.28 46.96 -9.64
C ASN A 23 -36.84 45.58 -9.10
N ILE A 24 -36.90 44.59 -9.94
CA ILE A 24 -36.54 43.20 -9.61
C ILE A 24 -35.19 42.87 -10.24
N HIS A 25 -34.18 42.63 -9.40
CA HIS A 25 -32.90 42.16 -9.82
C HIS A 25 -32.82 40.63 -9.67
N LEU A 26 -32.82 39.93 -10.80
CA LEU A 26 -32.75 38.47 -10.84
C LEU A 26 -31.29 38.04 -11.05
N VAL A 27 -30.72 37.33 -10.09
CA VAL A 27 -29.39 36.74 -10.21
C VAL A 27 -29.49 35.25 -10.32
N VAL A 28 -29.01 34.70 -11.44
CA VAL A 28 -28.93 33.26 -11.65
C VAL A 28 -27.47 32.83 -11.45
N ALA A 29 -27.22 32.15 -10.33
CA ALA A 29 -25.94 31.52 -10.07
C ALA A 29 -25.89 30.17 -10.76
N LYS A 30 -24.73 29.85 -11.37
CA LYS A 30 -24.46 28.52 -11.92
C LYS A 30 -23.47 27.83 -11.01
N PRO A 31 -23.63 26.51 -10.75
CA PRO A 31 -22.67 25.77 -9.97
C PRO A 31 -21.32 25.66 -10.72
N ILE A 32 -20.26 25.62 -9.95
CA ILE A 32 -18.91 25.30 -10.42
C ILE A 32 -18.70 23.80 -10.22
N TYR A 33 -18.18 23.13 -11.24
CA TYR A 33 -17.86 21.72 -11.18
C TYR A 33 -16.35 21.55 -10.95
N ASP A 34 -16.00 20.73 -9.97
CA ASP A 34 -14.63 20.40 -9.63
C ASP A 34 -14.47 18.89 -9.50
N THR A 35 -13.28 18.38 -9.81
CA THR A 35 -12.97 16.94 -9.69
C THR A 35 -11.74 16.75 -8.85
N LEU A 36 -11.88 16.05 -7.75
CA LEU A 36 -10.78 15.62 -6.89
C LEU A 36 -10.49 14.14 -7.15
N SER A 37 -9.47 13.87 -7.96
CA SER A 37 -8.98 12.51 -8.21
C SER A 37 -7.68 12.28 -7.46
N ARG A 38 -7.60 11.18 -6.72
CA ARG A 38 -6.37 10.71 -6.05
C ARG A 38 -6.20 9.23 -6.28
N GLN A 39 -4.93 8.82 -6.42
CA GLN A 39 -4.54 7.42 -6.52
C GLN A 39 -3.43 7.12 -5.53
N THR A 40 -3.46 5.92 -4.93
CA THR A 40 -2.42 5.42 -4.04
C THR A 40 -2.14 3.94 -4.32
N CYS A 41 -0.95 3.49 -3.93
CA CYS A 41 -0.48 2.12 -4.10
C CYS A 41 -0.45 1.41 -2.74
N GLY A 42 -1.60 0.87 -2.33
CA GLY A 42 -1.72 0.12 -1.07
C GLY A 42 -1.78 0.95 0.20
N ASP A 43 -1.65 2.30 0.08
CA ASP A 43 -1.72 3.22 1.22
C ASP A 43 -3.14 3.72 1.46
N THR A 44 -3.28 4.57 2.47
CA THR A 44 -4.54 5.23 2.79
C THR A 44 -4.62 6.62 2.14
N ILE A 45 -5.82 7.07 1.83
CA ILE A 45 -6.10 8.45 1.44
C ILE A 45 -6.82 9.15 2.58
N MET A 46 -6.25 10.26 3.06
CA MET A 46 -6.92 11.13 4.02
C MET A 46 -7.62 12.28 3.28
N TYR A 47 -8.90 12.48 3.57
CA TYR A 47 -9.70 13.57 3.05
C TYR A 47 -10.73 14.03 4.07
N GLU A 48 -10.77 15.33 4.37
CA GLU A 48 -11.67 15.95 5.36
C GLU A 48 -11.72 15.21 6.72
N GLY A 49 -10.56 14.77 7.21
CA GLY A 49 -10.42 14.06 8.48
C GLY A 49 -10.90 12.60 8.46
N LYS A 50 -11.31 12.08 7.31
CA LYS A 50 -11.66 10.67 7.10
C LYS A 50 -10.52 9.92 6.41
N VAL A 51 -10.37 8.65 6.78
CA VAL A 51 -9.40 7.74 6.18
C VAL A 51 -10.14 6.78 5.25
N PHE A 52 -9.68 6.71 4.01
CA PHE A 52 -10.19 5.80 2.99
C PHE A 52 -9.14 4.74 2.71
N THR A 53 -9.57 3.48 2.59
CA THR A 53 -8.70 2.31 2.34
C THR A 53 -9.09 1.53 1.09
N ASN A 54 -10.18 1.93 0.44
CA ASN A 54 -10.73 1.27 -0.76
C ASN A 54 -11.16 2.32 -1.78
N ASN A 55 -11.38 1.89 -3.01
CA ASN A 55 -11.92 2.75 -4.05
C ASN A 55 -13.19 3.44 -3.57
N TYR A 56 -13.22 4.76 -3.75
CA TYR A 56 -14.32 5.59 -3.29
C TYR A 56 -14.68 6.62 -4.36
N LYS A 57 -15.98 6.72 -4.65
CA LYS A 57 -16.53 7.73 -5.53
C LYS A 57 -17.72 8.37 -4.85
N ASP A 58 -17.76 9.70 -4.89
CA ASP A 58 -18.85 10.46 -4.31
C ASP A 58 -19.00 11.81 -5.02
N THR A 59 -20.12 12.46 -4.75
CA THR A 59 -20.40 13.82 -5.20
C THR A 59 -20.79 14.66 -3.99
N VAL A 60 -19.97 15.63 -3.69
CA VAL A 60 -20.22 16.56 -2.58
C VAL A 60 -20.70 17.89 -3.13
N ILE A 61 -21.83 18.35 -2.60
CA ILE A 61 -22.48 19.60 -2.98
C ILE A 61 -22.26 20.61 -1.86
N TYR A 62 -21.68 21.76 -2.20
CA TYR A 62 -21.50 22.88 -1.29
C TYR A 62 -22.47 24.00 -1.66
N PRO A 63 -23.50 24.25 -0.84
CA PRO A 63 -24.48 25.31 -1.12
C PRO A 63 -23.88 26.69 -0.90
N SER A 64 -24.38 27.68 -1.65
CA SER A 64 -24.14 29.10 -1.37
C SER A 64 -24.98 29.59 -0.20
N ALA A 65 -24.68 30.80 0.28
CA ALA A 65 -25.49 31.48 1.28
C ALA A 65 -26.96 31.70 0.84
N ALA A 66 -27.21 31.70 -0.46
CA ALA A 66 -28.56 31.81 -1.05
C ALA A 66 -29.27 30.45 -1.22
N GLY A 67 -28.66 29.34 -0.74
CA GLY A 67 -29.25 28.02 -0.81
C GLY A 67 -29.15 27.33 -2.19
N CYS A 68 -28.46 27.97 -3.16
CA CYS A 68 -28.17 27.33 -4.44
C CYS A 68 -26.87 26.51 -4.38
N ASP A 69 -26.77 25.46 -5.19
CA ASP A 69 -25.54 24.71 -5.34
C ASP A 69 -24.44 25.63 -5.92
N SER A 70 -23.38 25.87 -5.15
CA SER A 70 -22.27 26.72 -5.58
C SER A 70 -21.11 25.94 -6.16
N LEU A 71 -20.79 24.82 -5.55
CA LEU A 71 -19.71 23.94 -5.96
C LEU A 71 -20.20 22.50 -5.89
N ILE A 72 -20.08 21.78 -7.00
CA ILE A 72 -20.32 20.35 -7.09
C ILE A 72 -18.98 19.68 -7.32
N ARG A 73 -18.48 18.97 -6.31
CA ARG A 73 -17.20 18.27 -6.36
C ARG A 73 -17.39 16.79 -6.54
N TYR A 74 -16.84 16.25 -7.62
CA TYR A 74 -16.74 14.82 -7.85
C TYR A 74 -15.46 14.29 -7.21
N ILE A 75 -15.58 13.26 -6.36
CA ILE A 75 -14.48 12.59 -5.69
C ILE A 75 -14.27 11.24 -6.36
N ASP A 76 -13.03 10.92 -6.75
CA ASP A 76 -12.62 9.63 -7.31
C ASP A 76 -11.29 9.20 -6.68
N PHE A 77 -11.37 8.38 -5.63
CA PHE A 77 -10.20 7.79 -4.98
C PHE A 77 -9.99 6.37 -5.50
N ARG A 78 -8.78 6.09 -5.98
CA ARG A 78 -8.37 4.81 -6.54
C ARG A 78 -7.24 4.21 -5.73
N PHE A 79 -7.45 2.96 -5.35
CA PHE A 79 -6.47 2.14 -4.65
C PHE A 79 -6.00 1.05 -5.61
N VAL A 80 -4.70 1.07 -5.92
CA VAL A 80 -4.06 0.09 -6.79
C VAL A 80 -3.20 -0.80 -5.91
N GLU A 81 -3.29 -2.11 -6.11
CA GLU A 81 -2.50 -3.06 -5.34
C GLU A 81 -1.03 -3.01 -5.80
N THR A 82 -0.13 -3.11 -4.83
CA THR A 82 1.29 -3.34 -5.07
C THR A 82 1.49 -4.79 -5.48
N ILE A 83 2.19 -5.03 -6.58
CA ILE A 83 2.52 -6.38 -7.01
C ILE A 83 3.77 -6.84 -6.27
N VAL A 84 3.65 -7.98 -5.59
CA VAL A 84 4.78 -8.63 -4.91
C VAL A 84 4.92 -10.04 -5.47
N ASP A 85 6.00 -10.29 -6.20
CA ASP A 85 6.34 -11.60 -6.70
C ASP A 85 7.37 -12.25 -5.78
N THR A 86 7.05 -13.46 -5.27
CA THR A 86 7.90 -14.16 -4.31
C THR A 86 8.64 -15.30 -5.00
N LEU A 87 9.96 -15.18 -5.06
CA LEU A 87 10.85 -16.22 -5.55
C LEU A 87 10.94 -17.38 -4.55
N PRO A 88 11.34 -18.57 -5.03
CA PRO A 88 11.59 -19.72 -4.15
C PRO A 88 12.60 -19.39 -3.05
N THR A 89 12.38 -19.96 -1.87
CA THR A 89 13.33 -19.84 -0.75
C THR A 89 14.67 -20.43 -1.12
N LYS A 90 15.74 -19.68 -0.89
CA LYS A 90 17.11 -20.13 -1.17
C LYS A 90 17.83 -20.49 0.13
N TYR A 91 18.48 -21.63 0.12
CA TYR A 91 19.20 -22.18 1.26
C TYR A 91 20.71 -22.18 1.01
N GLY A 92 21.50 -21.95 2.03
CA GLY A 92 22.96 -22.06 1.97
C GLY A 92 23.54 -22.49 3.32
N CYS A 93 24.69 -23.22 3.28
CA CYS A 93 25.46 -23.56 4.49
C CYS A 93 26.45 -22.44 4.75
N ASP A 94 26.41 -21.87 5.97
CA ASP A 94 27.23 -20.74 6.45
C ASP A 94 27.08 -19.44 5.65
N SER A 95 26.56 -19.51 4.44
CA SER A 95 26.26 -18.34 3.63
C SER A 95 25.30 -18.69 2.49
N VAL A 96 24.57 -17.69 2.02
CA VAL A 96 23.68 -17.77 0.86
C VAL A 96 23.83 -16.53 -0.02
N ILE A 97 23.85 -16.72 -1.33
CA ILE A 97 23.86 -15.61 -2.29
C ILE A 97 22.43 -15.34 -2.73
N CYS A 98 21.96 -14.12 -2.55
CA CYS A 98 20.65 -13.68 -3.02
C CYS A 98 20.67 -13.46 -4.53
N ASP A 99 19.67 -13.98 -5.25
CA ASP A 99 19.57 -13.80 -6.71
C ASP A 99 19.11 -12.41 -7.12
N LEU A 100 18.47 -11.66 -6.20
CA LEU A 100 17.94 -10.34 -6.49
C LEU A 100 18.98 -9.23 -6.46
N ASP A 101 19.95 -9.30 -5.54
CA ASP A 101 20.95 -8.25 -5.35
C ASP A 101 22.41 -8.75 -5.46
N ASN A 102 22.60 -10.05 -5.71
CA ASN A 102 23.89 -10.74 -5.81
C ASN A 102 24.79 -10.59 -4.57
N LYS A 103 24.21 -10.27 -3.41
CA LYS A 103 24.95 -10.17 -2.17
C LYS A 103 25.02 -11.49 -1.43
N VAL A 104 26.11 -11.66 -0.67
CA VAL A 104 26.33 -12.80 0.20
C VAL A 104 25.83 -12.46 1.59
N TYR A 105 24.91 -13.27 2.09
CA TYR A 105 24.38 -13.19 3.46
C TYR A 105 25.02 -14.26 4.31
N LYS A 106 25.73 -13.82 5.36
CA LYS A 106 26.46 -14.65 6.33
C LYS A 106 26.08 -14.14 7.70
N ASP A 107 25.00 -14.55 8.23
CA ASP A 107 24.55 -13.99 9.50
C ASP A 107 24.10 -15.12 10.44
N ASP A 108 24.18 -14.88 11.72
CA ASP A 108 23.63 -15.70 12.79
C ASP A 108 22.08 -15.73 12.80
N LYS A 109 21.43 -14.88 12.00
CA LYS A 109 20.00 -14.97 11.71
C LYS A 109 19.77 -16.06 10.67
N THR A 110 19.03 -17.06 11.06
CA THR A 110 18.72 -18.21 10.19
C THR A 110 17.83 -17.87 8.99
N GLN A 111 17.16 -16.72 9.00
CA GLN A 111 16.23 -16.33 7.94
C GLN A 111 16.31 -14.84 7.62
N HIS A 112 16.41 -14.52 6.32
CA HIS A 112 16.34 -13.19 5.76
C HIS A 112 15.25 -13.12 4.68
N THR A 113 14.66 -11.96 4.53
CA THR A 113 13.73 -11.69 3.41
C THR A 113 14.24 -10.45 2.67
N ILE A 114 14.65 -10.64 1.45
CA ILE A 114 15.17 -9.56 0.60
C ILE A 114 14.06 -9.12 -0.35
N MET A 115 13.81 -7.82 -0.39
CA MET A 115 12.82 -7.20 -1.26
C MET A 115 13.52 -6.17 -2.15
N VAL A 116 13.30 -6.28 -3.45
CA VAL A 116 13.88 -5.38 -4.45
C VAL A 116 12.76 -4.86 -5.36
N LYS A 117 12.71 -3.55 -5.54
CA LYS A 117 11.82 -2.93 -6.53
C LYS A 117 12.36 -3.24 -7.93
N VAL A 118 11.56 -3.87 -8.76
CA VAL A 118 11.95 -4.29 -10.13
C VAL A 118 11.26 -3.49 -11.22
N GLY A 119 10.24 -2.72 -10.90
CA GLY A 119 9.52 -1.91 -11.89
C GLY A 119 8.34 -1.17 -11.29
N GLU A 120 7.50 -0.70 -12.18
CA GLU A 120 6.22 -0.04 -11.85
C GLU A 120 5.12 -0.56 -12.77
N THR A 121 3.91 -0.61 -12.26
CA THR A 121 2.71 -0.90 -13.05
C THR A 121 2.39 0.25 -13.99
N GLU A 122 1.49 0.05 -14.95
CA GLU A 122 0.97 1.14 -15.81
C GLU A 122 0.35 2.29 -15.00
N GLN A 123 -0.13 2.01 -13.80
CA GLN A 123 -0.70 2.98 -12.87
C GLN A 123 0.35 3.64 -11.98
N GLY A 124 1.65 3.36 -12.18
CA GLY A 124 2.76 3.94 -11.41
C GLY A 124 2.98 3.32 -10.04
N CYS A 125 2.39 2.15 -9.75
CA CYS A 125 2.60 1.46 -8.48
C CYS A 125 3.82 0.53 -8.55
N PRO A 126 4.64 0.44 -7.48
CA PRO A 126 5.85 -0.35 -7.50
C PRO A 126 5.56 -1.84 -7.62
N ILE A 127 6.41 -2.54 -8.35
CA ILE A 127 6.48 -3.99 -8.44
C ILE A 127 7.73 -4.43 -7.68
N PHE A 128 7.55 -5.36 -6.74
CA PHE A 128 8.64 -5.91 -5.94
C PHE A 128 8.83 -7.39 -6.21
N ASN A 129 10.11 -7.81 -6.28
CA ASN A 129 10.47 -9.20 -6.12
C ASN A 129 10.98 -9.42 -4.70
N VAL A 130 10.55 -10.53 -4.09
CA VAL A 130 10.91 -10.92 -2.73
C VAL A 130 11.56 -12.29 -2.77
N GLN A 131 12.73 -12.43 -2.15
CA GLN A 131 13.41 -13.72 -2.01
C GLN A 131 13.66 -14.02 -0.53
N PRO A 132 13.03 -15.08 0.02
CA PRO A 132 13.39 -15.60 1.33
C PRO A 132 14.74 -16.35 1.26
N LEU A 133 15.62 -16.08 2.21
CA LEU A 133 16.93 -16.72 2.34
C LEU A 133 17.02 -17.41 3.69
N VAL A 134 17.59 -18.61 3.73
CA VAL A 134 17.84 -19.36 4.95
C VAL A 134 19.31 -19.76 5.00
N VAL A 135 20.03 -19.25 5.99
CA VAL A 135 21.40 -19.65 6.25
C VAL A 135 21.39 -20.76 7.30
N LEU A 136 21.93 -21.89 6.95
CA LEU A 136 22.08 -23.07 7.81
C LEU A 136 23.50 -23.13 8.32
N HIS A 137 23.67 -23.49 9.58
CA HIS A 137 24.98 -23.68 10.19
C HIS A 137 25.20 -25.14 10.55
N ASP A 138 26.42 -25.59 10.38
CA ASP A 138 26.82 -26.91 10.84
C ASP A 138 26.83 -26.93 12.38
N THR A 139 26.20 -27.95 12.93
CA THR A 139 26.21 -28.17 14.38
C THR A 139 27.13 -29.33 14.68
N THR A 140 28.15 -29.11 15.44
CA THR A 140 29.06 -30.17 15.92
C THR A 140 28.63 -30.57 17.31
N THR A 141 28.22 -31.82 17.50
CA THR A 141 28.04 -32.44 18.81
C THR A 141 29.31 -33.26 19.12
N LYS A 142 29.73 -33.25 20.38
CA LYS A 142 30.81 -34.08 20.85
C LYS A 142 30.26 -35.09 21.85
N ASP A 143 30.24 -36.35 21.45
CA ASP A 143 29.88 -37.45 22.32
C ASP A 143 31.15 -38.17 22.75
N ALA A 144 31.25 -38.57 23.99
CA ALA A 144 32.37 -39.35 24.52
C ALA A 144 31.85 -40.70 24.97
N VAL A 145 32.45 -41.75 24.42
CA VAL A 145 32.18 -43.12 24.85
C VAL A 145 33.47 -43.67 25.45
N SER A 146 33.40 -44.26 26.63
CA SER A 146 34.57 -44.85 27.34
C SER A 146 34.35 -46.31 27.64
N GLY A 147 35.40 -47.13 27.58
CA GLY A 147 35.43 -48.53 27.95
C GLY A 147 36.76 -48.89 28.58
N CYS A 148 36.86 -50.01 29.33
CA CYS A 148 38.08 -50.37 30.06
C CYS A 148 39.13 -51.03 29.17
N GLU A 149 38.77 -51.88 28.26
CA GLU A 149 39.67 -52.57 27.33
C GLU A 149 39.36 -52.21 25.87
N PHE A 150 38.10 -51.87 25.61
CA PHE A 150 37.62 -51.40 24.34
C PHE A 150 36.40 -50.49 24.52
N ALA A 151 36.11 -49.66 23.52
CA ALA A 151 34.85 -48.93 23.41
C ALA A 151 34.12 -49.31 22.13
N GLU A 152 32.80 -49.39 22.21
CA GLU A 152 31.95 -49.69 21.05
C GLU A 152 31.15 -48.46 20.67
N TYR A 153 31.15 -48.11 19.37
CA TYR A 153 30.33 -47.03 18.83
C TYR A 153 29.81 -47.41 17.46
N ASN A 154 28.50 -47.31 17.25
CA ASN A 154 27.81 -47.69 16.04
C ASN A 154 28.08 -49.10 15.49
N GLY A 155 28.40 -50.06 16.40
CA GLY A 155 28.69 -51.47 16.04
C GLY A 155 30.19 -51.70 15.72
N ASP A 156 31.02 -50.67 15.73
CA ASP A 156 32.48 -50.79 15.59
C ASP A 156 33.16 -50.82 16.99
N VAL A 157 34.18 -51.63 17.12
CA VAL A 157 34.95 -51.79 18.35
C VAL A 157 36.33 -51.14 18.26
N TYR A 158 36.65 -50.28 19.21
CA TYR A 158 37.88 -49.50 19.25
C TYR A 158 38.73 -49.88 20.47
N TYR A 159 39.95 -50.26 20.20
CA TYR A 159 40.91 -50.70 21.26
C TYR A 159 41.93 -49.62 21.62
N ARG A 160 41.78 -48.41 21.07
CA ARG A 160 42.64 -47.23 21.35
C ARG A 160 41.81 -45.96 21.33
N ASP A 161 42.31 -44.95 21.99
CA ASP A 161 41.71 -43.62 21.94
C ASP A 161 41.62 -43.17 20.48
N THR A 162 40.40 -42.94 20.03
CA THR A 162 40.09 -42.60 18.65
C THR A 162 39.05 -41.50 18.62
N THR A 163 39.23 -40.50 17.75
CA THR A 163 38.24 -39.49 17.46
C THR A 163 37.65 -39.80 16.07
N ILE A 164 36.34 -40.00 16.05
CA ILE A 164 35.59 -40.25 14.82
C ILE A 164 34.77 -39.02 14.47
N GLN A 165 34.88 -38.53 13.26
CA GLN A 165 34.02 -37.46 12.75
C GLN A 165 32.98 -38.03 11.80
N LEU A 166 31.72 -37.92 12.18
CA LEU A 166 30.59 -38.36 11.37
C LEU A 166 29.89 -37.13 10.74
N ASN A 167 29.87 -37.11 9.42
CA ASN A 167 29.14 -36.09 8.69
C ASN A 167 27.75 -36.58 8.38
N LEU A 168 26.76 -36.19 9.20
CA LEU A 168 25.37 -36.52 9.01
C LEU A 168 24.70 -35.47 8.14
N LYS A 169 24.27 -35.83 6.95
CA LYS A 169 23.45 -34.92 6.11
C LYS A 169 22.00 -34.96 6.58
N ARG A 170 21.44 -33.79 6.87
CA ARG A 170 19.98 -33.68 7.02
C ARG A 170 19.30 -34.02 5.68
N LYS A 171 18.29 -34.87 5.77
CA LYS A 171 17.38 -35.16 4.64
C LYS A 171 16.41 -34.02 4.45
#